data_d177b56a5c25362f8b54006108a0952e
#
_entry.id   d177b56a5c25362f8b54006108a0952e
#
_cell.length_a   1.000
_cell.length_b   1.000
_cell.length_c   1.000
_cell.angle_alpha   90.00
_cell.angle_beta   90.00
_cell.angle_gamma   90.00
#
_symmetry.space_group_name_H-M   'P 1'
#
loop_
_entity.id
_entity.type
_entity.pdbx_description
1 polymer ?
#
loop_
_entity_poly.entity_id
_entity_poly.type
_entity_poly.pdbx_seq_one_letter_code
_entity_poly.pdbx_strand_id
1 'polypeptide(L)'
;MALNPKGTPLIITEHNDMKHRTPAQLFVALIALCGGLVVVCPSGRAADEPPPEVTKDGLHLYKQTKQRIAYVRPGATFTQYKQLSILDCYVEFSKQWVTDYNRDQRDPSRQIRDSDLDRAKKALQGDFKKIFTEELQKGGRYQVTDSGGSDVLVLRPALINIQVSAPDLMTPGRSATYVQSAGAMTIYLELWDSASNTILARVIDGKVDPDLYGQPANSVTNRAAADRMMRSWADELRNRLDLVRGKNVAP
;
A
#
# COMPACT_ATOMS: atom_id res chain seq x y z
N MET A 1 -43.06 -53.96 -0.44
CA MET A 1 -44.07 -54.19 -1.46
C MET A 1 -43.77 -53.22 -2.61
N ALA A 2 -43.11 -53.78 -3.57
CA ALA A 2 -43.41 -53.83 -5.01
C ALA A 2 -43.35 -52.45 -5.69
N LEU A 3 -42.53 -52.23 -6.60
CA LEU A 3 -41.96 -52.64 -7.87
C LEU A 3 -41.94 -51.45 -8.84
N ASN A 4 -40.80 -51.28 -9.45
CA ASN A 4 -40.52 -50.53 -10.70
C ASN A 4 -41.43 -51.11 -11.84
N PRO A 5 -41.69 -50.39 -12.94
CA PRO A 5 -40.75 -50.52 -14.05
C PRO A 5 -40.67 -49.36 -15.07
N LYS A 6 -39.47 -49.24 -15.60
CA LYS A 6 -39.05 -49.16 -17.02
C LYS A 6 -39.81 -48.28 -18.02
N GLY A 7 -39.01 -47.55 -18.78
CA GLY A 7 -39.36 -47.04 -20.09
C GLY A 7 -38.35 -46.11 -20.72
N THR A 8 -37.23 -46.62 -21.18
CA THR A 8 -36.53 -46.13 -22.40
C THR A 8 -37.19 -46.85 -23.60
N PRO A 9 -37.26 -46.36 -24.83
CA PRO A 9 -36.21 -45.90 -25.73
C PRO A 9 -36.69 -44.75 -26.64
N LEU A 10 -35.99 -44.21 -27.58
CA LEU A 10 -35.42 -44.70 -28.83
C LEU A 10 -34.60 -43.63 -29.53
N ILE A 11 -33.50 -44.05 -30.01
CA ILE A 11 -32.59 -43.52 -31.02
C ILE A 11 -33.32 -43.33 -32.35
N ILE A 12 -33.07 -42.21 -33.06
CA ILE A 12 -33.11 -42.19 -34.51
C ILE A 12 -31.87 -41.47 -35.02
N THR A 13 -30.98 -42.29 -35.52
CA THR A 13 -29.91 -41.96 -36.46
C THR A 13 -30.53 -41.79 -37.85
N GLU A 14 -30.19 -40.76 -38.56
CA GLU A 14 -30.18 -40.80 -40.00
C GLU A 14 -28.89 -40.23 -40.57
N HIS A 15 -28.27 -41.13 -41.26
CA HIS A 15 -27.11 -41.06 -42.12
C HIS A 15 -27.58 -40.66 -43.50
N ASN A 16 -26.86 -39.77 -44.19
CA ASN A 16 -26.69 -39.84 -45.66
C ASN A 16 -25.57 -38.84 -46.04
N ASP A 17 -24.48 -39.31 -46.30
CA ASP A 17 -23.80 -39.90 -47.44
C ASP A 17 -23.46 -38.89 -48.57
N MET A 18 -22.16 -38.77 -48.68
CA MET A 18 -21.25 -38.49 -49.80
C MET A 18 -21.86 -38.07 -51.15
N LYS A 19 -21.27 -37.01 -51.77
CA LYS A 19 -20.60 -37.14 -53.06
C LYS A 19 -19.72 -35.98 -53.43
N HIS A 20 -18.50 -36.35 -53.75
CA HIS A 20 -17.44 -35.62 -54.46
C HIS A 20 -17.90 -34.72 -55.60
N ARG A 21 -17.18 -33.58 -55.75
CA ARG A 21 -16.61 -33.09 -57.02
C ARG A 21 -15.75 -31.83 -56.78
N THR A 22 -14.43 -31.93 -56.94
CA THR A 22 -13.56 -30.93 -57.53
C THR A 22 -13.58 -31.05 -59.05
N PRO A 23 -13.24 -30.12 -59.93
CA PRO A 23 -12.06 -29.26 -59.83
C PRO A 23 -12.15 -27.84 -60.42
N ALA A 24 -11.09 -27.10 -60.17
CA ALA A 24 -10.36 -26.21 -61.09
C ALA A 24 -10.88 -24.83 -61.45
N GLN A 25 -10.05 -23.87 -61.07
CA GLN A 25 -9.63 -22.67 -61.80
C GLN A 25 -10.66 -21.57 -62.07
N LEU A 26 -10.39 -20.42 -61.42
CA LEU A 26 -10.19 -19.16 -62.13
C LEU A 26 -9.56 -18.12 -61.23
N PHE A 27 -8.36 -17.68 -61.61
CA PHE A 27 -7.68 -16.51 -61.08
C PHE A 27 -8.53 -15.27 -61.32
N VAL A 28 -8.84 -14.50 -60.28
CA VAL A 28 -9.07 -13.07 -60.40
C VAL A 28 -8.37 -12.41 -59.21
N ALA A 29 -7.32 -11.69 -59.52
CA ALA A 29 -6.62 -10.79 -58.62
C ALA A 29 -7.55 -9.66 -58.19
N LEU A 30 -7.88 -9.57 -56.93
CA LEU A 30 -8.43 -8.36 -56.33
C LEU A 30 -7.50 -7.90 -55.23
N ILE A 31 -6.71 -6.88 -55.53
CA ILE A 31 -5.89 -6.15 -54.57
C ILE A 31 -6.85 -5.44 -53.62
N ALA A 32 -7.16 -6.06 -52.52
CA ALA A 32 -7.85 -5.40 -51.42
C ALA A 32 -6.81 -4.77 -50.48
N LEU A 33 -6.84 -3.47 -50.49
CA LEU A 33 -6.14 -2.53 -49.64
C LEU A 33 -6.40 -2.89 -48.16
N CYS A 34 -5.53 -3.71 -47.54
CA CYS A 34 -5.52 -3.91 -46.10
C CYS A 34 -4.98 -2.63 -45.47
N GLY A 35 -5.89 -1.69 -45.20
CA GLY A 35 -5.66 -0.62 -44.23
C GLY A 35 -5.38 -1.26 -42.89
N GLY A 36 -4.09 -1.34 -42.52
CA GLY A 36 -3.66 -1.74 -41.21
C GLY A 36 -4.24 -0.79 -40.20
N LEU A 37 -5.24 -1.27 -39.47
CA LEU A 37 -5.68 -0.65 -38.24
C LEU A 37 -4.54 -0.84 -37.22
N VAL A 38 -3.62 0.12 -37.17
CA VAL A 38 -2.65 0.22 -36.09
C VAL A 38 -3.47 0.53 -34.84
N VAL A 39 -3.80 -0.50 -34.11
CA VAL A 39 -4.26 -0.34 -32.73
C VAL A 39 -3.05 0.21 -31.98
N VAL A 40 -2.95 1.53 -31.95
CA VAL A 40 -2.10 2.24 -31.00
C VAL A 40 -2.71 1.94 -29.64
N CYS A 41 -2.24 0.86 -28.99
CA CYS A 41 -2.41 0.73 -27.55
C CYS A 41 -1.70 1.95 -26.96
N PRO A 42 -2.42 2.90 -26.35
CA PRO A 42 -1.74 3.89 -25.55
C PRO A 42 -1.04 3.11 -24.44
N SER A 43 0.28 3.01 -24.52
CA SER A 43 1.12 2.70 -23.37
C SER A 43 0.93 3.87 -22.42
N GLY A 44 -0.22 3.91 -21.77
CA GLY A 44 -0.52 4.84 -20.71
C GLY A 44 0.47 4.53 -19.60
N ARG A 45 1.57 5.30 -19.52
CA ARG A 45 2.02 5.72 -18.20
C ARG A 45 0.73 6.06 -17.48
N ALA A 46 0.48 5.43 -16.34
CA ALA A 46 -0.50 5.93 -15.41
C ALA A 46 -0.03 7.36 -15.08
N ALA A 47 -0.46 8.29 -15.92
CA ALA A 47 -0.32 9.70 -15.67
C ALA A 47 -1.04 9.92 -14.35
N ASP A 48 -0.43 10.66 -13.47
CA ASP A 48 -0.93 11.03 -12.15
C ASP A 48 -2.38 11.53 -12.26
N GLU A 49 -3.30 10.59 -12.24
CA GLU A 49 -4.71 10.92 -12.17
C GLU A 49 -4.93 11.61 -10.81
N PRO A 50 -5.50 12.81 -10.78
CA PRO A 50 -5.68 13.51 -9.54
C PRO A 50 -6.49 12.64 -8.58
N PRO A 51 -6.18 12.66 -7.27
CA PRO A 51 -6.92 11.88 -6.31
C PRO A 51 -8.40 12.26 -6.34
N PRO A 52 -9.32 11.28 -6.26
CA PRO A 52 -10.74 11.53 -6.36
C PRO A 52 -11.21 12.47 -5.23
N GLU A 53 -12.14 13.36 -5.54
CA GLU A 53 -12.74 14.25 -4.52
C GLU A 53 -13.48 13.47 -3.43
N VAL A 54 -14.09 12.34 -3.80
CA VAL A 54 -14.78 11.43 -2.88
C VAL A 54 -14.32 10.01 -3.13
N THR A 55 -13.90 9.33 -2.08
CA THR A 55 -13.48 7.92 -2.16
C THR A 55 -14.70 6.98 -2.18
N LYS A 56 -14.49 5.72 -2.60
CA LYS A 56 -15.57 4.71 -2.65
C LYS A 56 -16.20 4.42 -1.28
N ASP A 57 -15.48 4.63 -0.20
CA ASP A 57 -15.94 4.49 1.19
C ASP A 57 -16.47 5.80 1.80
N GLY A 58 -16.69 6.81 0.95
CA GLY A 58 -17.40 8.04 1.33
C GLY A 58 -16.56 9.04 2.10
N LEU A 59 -15.24 8.99 2.00
CA LEU A 59 -14.37 10.04 2.51
C LEU A 59 -14.21 11.14 1.47
N HIS A 60 -14.22 12.39 1.91
CA HIS A 60 -14.02 13.56 1.06
C HIS A 60 -12.57 14.05 1.15
N LEU A 61 -12.03 14.51 0.04
CA LEU A 61 -10.69 15.09 -0.03
C LEU A 61 -10.63 16.35 0.83
N TYR A 62 -9.79 16.31 1.86
CA TYR A 62 -9.59 17.44 2.79
C TYR A 62 -8.34 18.25 2.44
N LYS A 63 -7.25 17.58 2.05
CA LYS A 63 -5.98 18.22 1.72
C LYS A 63 -5.19 17.40 0.71
N GLN A 64 -4.59 18.09 -0.25
CA GLN A 64 -3.66 17.52 -1.22
C GLN A 64 -2.41 18.39 -1.33
N THR A 65 -1.25 17.74 -1.30
CA THR A 65 0.06 18.31 -1.65
C THR A 65 0.82 17.27 -2.48
N LYS A 66 2.04 17.58 -2.93
CA LYS A 66 2.89 16.60 -3.65
C LYS A 66 3.16 15.33 -2.85
N GLN A 67 3.29 15.43 -1.52
CA GLN A 67 3.65 14.31 -0.66
C GLN A 67 2.49 13.78 0.17
N ARG A 68 1.41 14.57 0.34
CA ARG A 68 0.31 14.24 1.24
C ARG A 68 -1.04 14.35 0.60
N ILE A 69 -1.84 13.31 0.82
CA ILE A 69 -3.28 13.29 0.54
C ILE A 69 -3.99 12.94 1.83
N ALA A 70 -5.01 13.71 2.20
CA ALA A 70 -5.82 13.45 3.38
C ALA A 70 -7.30 13.50 3.01
N TYR A 71 -8.03 12.51 3.47
CA TYR A 71 -9.48 12.38 3.33
C TYR A 71 -10.11 12.33 4.70
N VAL A 72 -11.31 12.91 4.82
CA VAL A 72 -12.10 12.92 6.06
C VAL A 72 -13.56 12.64 5.73
N ARG A 73 -14.24 11.90 6.58
CA ARG A 73 -15.69 11.68 6.48
C ARG A 73 -16.43 12.95 6.82
N PRO A 74 -17.41 13.39 6.00
CA PRO A 74 -18.26 14.52 6.36
C PRO A 74 -18.93 14.32 7.71
N GLY A 75 -18.88 15.35 8.56
CA GLY A 75 -19.45 15.30 9.90
C GLY A 75 -18.67 14.46 10.93
N ALA A 76 -17.51 13.90 10.58
CA ALA A 76 -16.69 13.18 11.55
C ALA A 76 -16.22 14.09 12.68
N THR A 77 -16.38 13.61 13.92
CA THR A 77 -15.87 14.25 15.13
C THR A 77 -14.85 13.36 15.78
N PHE A 78 -13.84 13.96 16.44
CA PHE A 78 -12.77 13.23 17.12
C PHE A 78 -12.67 13.55 18.60
N THR A 79 -13.55 14.39 19.11
CA THR A 79 -13.53 14.90 20.49
C THR A 79 -13.89 13.85 21.53
N GLN A 80 -14.69 12.87 21.14
CA GLN A 80 -15.13 11.77 22.01
C GLN A 80 -14.02 10.77 22.32
N TYR A 81 -13.00 10.62 21.46
CA TYR A 81 -11.98 9.60 21.63
C TYR A 81 -10.96 10.00 22.67
N LYS A 82 -10.84 9.18 23.71
CA LYS A 82 -9.84 9.29 24.79
C LYS A 82 -8.77 8.21 24.70
N GLN A 83 -9.11 7.13 24.01
CA GLN A 83 -8.26 5.96 23.85
C GLN A 83 -7.95 5.72 22.38
N LEU A 84 -6.79 5.13 22.13
CA LEU A 84 -6.31 4.80 20.79
C LEU A 84 -5.96 3.31 20.76
N SER A 85 -6.48 2.59 19.78
CA SER A 85 -6.07 1.22 19.48
C SER A 85 -5.20 1.22 18.24
N ILE A 86 -3.97 0.74 18.34
CA ILE A 86 -3.01 0.71 17.25
C ILE A 86 -2.90 -0.73 16.74
N LEU A 87 -3.47 -0.99 15.57
CA LEU A 87 -3.38 -2.30 14.92
C LEU A 87 -1.95 -2.55 14.43
N ASP A 88 -1.67 -3.81 14.14
CA ASP A 88 -0.38 -4.20 13.56
C ASP A 88 -0.12 -3.47 12.25
N CYS A 89 1.05 -2.87 12.14
CA CYS A 89 1.44 -2.11 10.98
C CYS A 89 1.77 -3.05 9.80
N TYR A 90 1.08 -2.87 8.68
CA TYR A 90 1.50 -3.52 7.43
C TYR A 90 2.78 -2.85 6.91
N VAL A 91 3.78 -3.63 6.48
CA VAL A 91 5.05 -3.09 6.01
C VAL A 91 5.41 -3.68 4.65
N GLU A 92 5.65 -2.81 3.66
CA GLU A 92 6.04 -3.24 2.32
C GLU A 92 7.15 -2.36 1.73
N PHE A 93 8.23 -3.02 1.30
CA PHE A 93 9.30 -2.37 0.54
C PHE A 93 8.88 -2.18 -0.92
N SER A 94 9.39 -1.14 -1.57
CA SER A 94 9.21 -0.92 -3.00
C SER A 94 9.80 -2.08 -3.79
N LYS A 95 8.95 -2.80 -4.54
CA LYS A 95 9.40 -3.90 -5.41
C LYS A 95 10.38 -3.43 -6.47
N GLN A 96 10.11 -2.24 -7.02
CA GLN A 96 11.00 -1.64 -8.02
C GLN A 96 12.38 -1.37 -7.42
N TRP A 97 12.43 -0.80 -6.22
CA TRP A 97 13.69 -0.54 -5.53
C TRP A 97 14.48 -1.83 -5.28
N VAL A 98 13.82 -2.90 -4.80
CA VAL A 98 14.48 -4.21 -4.58
C VAL A 98 15.04 -4.77 -5.89
N THR A 99 14.25 -4.70 -6.96
CA THR A 99 14.65 -5.18 -8.29
C THR A 99 15.85 -4.40 -8.83
N ASP A 100 15.79 -3.08 -8.76
CA ASP A 100 16.85 -2.20 -9.25
C ASP A 100 18.13 -2.37 -8.43
N TYR A 101 18.00 -2.42 -7.11
CA TYR A 101 19.14 -2.68 -6.23
C TYR A 101 19.83 -4.01 -6.56
N ASN A 102 19.06 -5.10 -6.66
CA ASN A 102 19.60 -6.44 -6.95
C ASN A 102 20.21 -6.54 -8.35
N ARG A 103 19.65 -5.85 -9.34
CA ARG A 103 20.22 -5.79 -10.71
C ARG A 103 21.60 -5.14 -10.73
N ASP A 104 21.81 -4.13 -9.90
CA ASP A 104 23.07 -3.39 -9.85
C ASP A 104 24.15 -4.13 -9.03
N GLN A 105 23.79 -5.18 -8.27
CA GLN A 105 24.72 -5.99 -7.51
C GLN A 105 25.32 -7.11 -8.36
N ARG A 106 26.63 -7.02 -8.65
CA ARG A 106 27.39 -8.10 -9.34
C ARG A 106 27.63 -9.31 -8.45
N ASP A 107 27.73 -9.10 -7.14
CA ASP A 107 27.95 -10.14 -6.14
C ASP A 107 26.61 -10.61 -5.57
N PRO A 108 26.21 -11.89 -5.79
CA PRO A 108 24.96 -12.42 -5.26
C PRO A 108 24.85 -12.37 -3.73
N SER A 109 25.97 -12.32 -3.00
CA SER A 109 25.95 -12.19 -1.54
C SER A 109 25.50 -10.81 -1.07
N ARG A 110 25.51 -9.81 -1.94
CA ARG A 110 25.07 -8.44 -1.69
C ARG A 110 23.65 -8.16 -2.17
N GLN A 111 22.97 -9.15 -2.74
CA GLN A 111 21.58 -9.02 -3.14
C GLN A 111 20.66 -9.12 -1.94
N ILE A 112 19.59 -8.34 -1.96
CA ILE A 112 18.52 -8.39 -0.97
C ILE A 112 17.73 -9.70 -1.19
N ARG A 113 17.57 -10.47 -0.12
CA ARG A 113 16.78 -11.71 -0.09
C ARG A 113 15.47 -11.49 0.64
N ASP A 114 14.49 -12.34 0.40
CA ASP A 114 13.20 -12.29 1.11
C ASP A 114 13.38 -12.36 2.62
N SER A 115 14.30 -13.17 3.12
CA SER A 115 14.64 -13.26 4.55
C SER A 115 15.16 -11.95 5.15
N ASP A 116 15.85 -11.12 4.35
CA ASP A 116 16.33 -9.81 4.79
C ASP A 116 15.15 -8.83 4.88
N LEU A 117 14.25 -8.87 3.89
CA LEU A 117 13.03 -8.08 3.88
C LEU A 117 12.11 -8.46 5.03
N ASP A 118 11.90 -9.75 5.30
CA ASP A 118 11.03 -10.21 6.38
C ASP A 118 11.55 -9.80 7.75
N ARG A 119 12.85 -9.88 7.96
CA ARG A 119 13.49 -9.40 9.19
C ARG A 119 13.31 -7.88 9.35
N ALA A 120 13.54 -7.12 8.29
CA ALA A 120 13.38 -5.68 8.30
C ALA A 120 11.92 -5.25 8.51
N LYS A 121 10.96 -5.92 7.87
CA LYS A 121 9.51 -5.70 8.08
C LYS A 121 9.13 -5.90 9.53
N LYS A 122 9.55 -7.02 10.13
CA LYS A 122 9.25 -7.34 11.53
C LYS A 122 9.84 -6.32 12.50
N ALA A 123 11.05 -5.83 12.24
CA ALA A 123 11.67 -4.79 13.04
C ALA A 123 10.88 -3.47 12.93
N LEU A 124 10.52 -3.03 11.71
CA LEU A 124 9.74 -1.82 11.48
C LEU A 124 8.34 -1.87 12.11
N GLN A 125 7.69 -3.03 12.11
CA GLN A 125 6.39 -3.23 12.79
C GLN A 125 6.51 -2.99 14.29
N GLY A 126 7.54 -3.56 14.94
CA GLY A 126 7.79 -3.36 16.35
C GLY A 126 8.15 -1.91 16.71
N ASP A 127 9.01 -1.30 15.90
CA ASP A 127 9.42 0.09 16.08
C ASP A 127 8.22 1.04 15.88
N PHE A 128 7.36 0.79 14.88
CA PHE A 128 6.14 1.57 14.66
C PHE A 128 5.23 1.56 15.89
N LYS A 129 4.85 0.37 16.38
CA LYS A 129 3.95 0.24 17.55
C LYS A 129 4.53 0.94 18.76
N LYS A 130 5.82 0.75 19.02
CA LYS A 130 6.53 1.40 20.13
C LYS A 130 6.51 2.92 19.99
N ILE A 131 6.96 3.46 18.84
CA ILE A 131 7.10 4.90 18.62
C ILE A 131 5.74 5.59 18.66
N PHE A 132 4.73 5.04 17.97
CA PHE A 132 3.39 5.63 17.99
C PHE A 132 2.78 5.60 19.38
N THR A 133 2.96 4.51 20.15
CA THR A 133 2.50 4.46 21.53
C THR A 133 3.16 5.55 22.38
N GLU A 134 4.48 5.65 22.34
CA GLU A 134 5.24 6.66 23.09
C GLU A 134 4.81 8.09 22.74
N GLU A 135 4.71 8.41 21.45
CA GLU A 135 4.39 9.76 20.98
C GLU A 135 2.93 10.16 21.26
N LEU A 136 1.99 9.25 21.04
CA LEU A 136 0.57 9.52 21.23
C LEU A 136 0.17 9.65 22.69
N GLN A 137 0.88 8.98 23.59
CA GLN A 137 0.67 9.08 25.04
C GLN A 137 1.33 10.32 25.68
N LYS A 138 2.19 11.05 24.96
CA LYS A 138 2.80 12.28 25.47
C LYS A 138 1.72 13.30 25.85
N GLY A 139 1.90 13.88 27.01
CA GLY A 139 0.92 14.83 27.58
C GLY A 139 -0.30 14.18 28.25
N GLY A 140 -0.38 12.84 28.29
CA GLY A 140 -1.39 12.10 29.05
C GLY A 140 -2.84 12.24 28.57
N ARG A 141 -3.05 12.79 27.35
CA ARG A 141 -4.40 13.02 26.80
C ARG A 141 -5.04 11.77 26.18
N TYR A 142 -4.21 10.86 25.70
CA TYR A 142 -4.64 9.61 25.09
C TYR A 142 -3.99 8.44 25.80
N GLN A 143 -4.75 7.35 25.93
CA GLN A 143 -4.24 6.07 26.38
C GLN A 143 -4.26 5.09 25.22
N VAL A 144 -3.19 4.31 25.07
CA VAL A 144 -3.17 3.23 24.07
C VAL A 144 -3.73 1.97 24.72
N THR A 145 -4.69 1.34 24.07
CA THR A 145 -5.41 0.14 24.52
C THR A 145 -5.51 -0.89 23.41
N ASP A 146 -5.61 -2.14 23.77
CA ASP A 146 -5.94 -3.22 22.83
C ASP A 146 -7.46 -3.58 22.86
N SER A 147 -8.26 -2.86 23.68
CA SER A 147 -9.71 -3.06 23.79
C SER A 147 -10.47 -2.13 22.87
N GLY A 148 -11.65 -2.56 22.42
CA GLY A 148 -12.61 -1.71 21.72
C GLY A 148 -13.47 -0.91 22.69
N GLY A 149 -14.15 0.13 22.19
CA GLY A 149 -15.07 0.96 22.98
C GLY A 149 -15.59 2.16 22.20
N SER A 150 -16.60 2.83 22.75
CA SER A 150 -17.21 4.02 22.12
C SER A 150 -16.31 5.26 22.15
N ASP A 151 -15.31 5.27 23.02
CA ASP A 151 -14.31 6.33 23.13
C ASP A 151 -12.92 5.91 22.56
N VAL A 152 -12.88 4.81 21.83
CA VAL A 152 -11.66 4.25 21.21
C VAL A 152 -11.61 4.58 19.72
N LEU A 153 -10.54 5.25 19.30
CA LEU A 153 -10.18 5.46 17.91
C LEU A 153 -9.18 4.39 17.48
N VAL A 154 -9.52 3.63 16.45
CA VAL A 154 -8.64 2.59 15.91
C VAL A 154 -7.75 3.17 14.82
N LEU A 155 -6.46 2.98 14.95
CA LEU A 155 -5.43 3.30 13.97
C LEU A 155 -5.08 2.04 13.18
N ARG A 156 -5.26 2.08 11.87
CA ARG A 156 -4.88 1.02 10.93
C ARG A 156 -3.74 1.51 10.04
N PRO A 157 -2.49 1.25 10.43
CA PRO A 157 -1.33 1.77 9.73
C PRO A 157 -0.78 0.81 8.68
N ALA A 158 -0.17 1.40 7.63
CA ALA A 158 0.74 0.71 6.75
C ALA A 158 1.94 1.61 6.41
N LEU A 159 3.13 1.06 6.36
CA LEU A 159 4.34 1.67 5.83
C LEU A 159 4.62 1.02 4.47
N ILE A 160 4.53 1.80 3.41
CA ILE A 160 4.64 1.32 2.03
C ILE A 160 5.69 2.10 1.24
N ASN A 161 6.05 1.60 0.07
CA ASN A 161 7.04 2.23 -0.81
C ASN A 161 8.38 2.50 -0.11
N ILE A 162 8.76 1.63 0.83
CA ILE A 162 10.00 1.78 1.59
C ILE A 162 11.19 1.55 0.67
N GLN A 163 12.12 2.51 0.71
CA GLN A 163 13.40 2.46 0.02
C GLN A 163 14.49 2.85 1.02
N VAL A 164 15.59 2.14 1.01
CA VAL A 164 16.74 2.46 1.87
C VAL A 164 18.01 2.59 1.03
N SER A 165 18.90 3.49 1.43
CA SER A 165 20.10 3.77 0.65
C SER A 165 21.18 2.69 0.77
N ALA A 166 21.20 1.96 1.90
CA ALA A 166 22.09 0.83 2.11
C ALA A 166 21.37 -0.25 2.91
N PRO A 167 20.86 -1.30 2.26
CA PRO A 167 20.19 -2.40 2.94
C PRO A 167 21.11 -3.08 3.97
N ASP A 168 20.53 -3.49 5.10
CA ASP A 168 21.23 -4.27 6.12
C ASP A 168 21.27 -5.73 5.69
N LEU A 169 22.32 -6.08 4.95
CA LEU A 169 22.58 -7.44 4.51
C LEU A 169 23.50 -8.13 5.52
N MET A 170 23.19 -9.37 5.86
CA MET A 170 24.04 -10.23 6.69
C MET A 170 25.29 -10.68 5.89
N THR A 171 26.15 -9.73 5.54
CA THR A 171 27.37 -10.01 4.77
C THR A 171 28.62 -9.61 5.58
N PRO A 172 29.63 -10.46 5.72
CA PRO A 172 30.91 -10.06 6.30
C PRO A 172 31.63 -9.07 5.37
N GLY A 173 32.10 -7.96 5.92
CA GLY A 173 32.86 -6.93 5.20
C GLY A 173 32.01 -5.75 4.74
N ARG A 174 31.82 -4.76 5.62
CA ARG A 174 31.10 -3.52 5.32
C ARG A 174 32.00 -2.54 4.58
N SER A 175 31.57 -2.10 3.39
CA SER A 175 32.03 -0.82 2.83
C SER A 175 31.09 0.27 3.30
N ALA A 176 31.61 1.37 3.83
CA ALA A 176 30.79 2.55 4.15
C ALA A 176 30.36 3.22 2.84
N THR A 177 29.04 3.35 2.65
CA THR A 177 28.47 4.12 1.53
C THR A 177 27.95 5.44 2.07
N TYR A 178 28.39 6.55 1.51
CA TYR A 178 27.89 7.88 1.86
C TYR A 178 26.77 8.25 0.90
N VAL A 179 25.65 8.70 1.45
CA VAL A 179 24.43 9.00 0.67
C VAL A 179 23.82 10.32 1.10
N GLN A 180 22.98 10.88 0.24
CA GLN A 180 22.26 12.14 0.53
C GLN A 180 21.00 11.92 1.40
N SER A 181 20.51 10.68 1.49
CA SER A 181 19.31 10.32 2.26
C SER A 181 19.44 8.88 2.76
N ALA A 182 19.02 8.60 3.99
CA ALA A 182 18.99 7.24 4.53
C ALA A 182 17.84 6.41 3.96
N GLY A 183 16.83 7.07 3.41
CA GLY A 183 15.71 6.37 2.83
C GLY A 183 14.47 7.24 2.63
N ALA A 184 13.47 6.62 2.06
CA ALA A 184 12.14 7.19 1.86
C ALA A 184 11.10 6.15 2.26
N MET A 185 9.95 6.62 2.77
CA MET A 185 8.79 5.76 3.02
C MET A 185 7.50 6.58 2.97
N THR A 186 6.39 5.87 2.78
CA THR A 186 5.06 6.45 2.78
C THR A 186 4.24 5.80 3.89
N ILE A 187 3.63 6.61 4.75
CA ILE A 187 2.60 6.12 5.66
C ILE A 187 1.24 6.14 4.95
N TYR A 188 0.50 5.06 5.10
CA TYR A 188 -0.93 4.97 4.82
C TYR A 188 -1.61 4.70 6.14
N LEU A 189 -2.39 5.65 6.64
CA LEU A 189 -3.01 5.58 7.95
C LEU A 189 -4.50 5.80 7.84
N GLU A 190 -5.29 4.85 8.32
CA GLU A 190 -6.73 4.99 8.47
C GLU A 190 -7.10 5.15 9.93
N LEU A 191 -8.08 6.01 10.19
CA LEU A 191 -8.68 6.24 11.50
C LEU A 191 -10.12 5.73 11.48
N TRP A 192 -10.45 4.83 12.40
CA TRP A 192 -11.75 4.17 12.45
C TRP A 192 -12.40 4.36 13.81
N ASP A 193 -13.71 4.54 13.82
CA ASP A 193 -14.52 4.43 15.04
C ASP A 193 -14.62 2.97 15.47
N SER A 194 -14.21 2.67 16.70
CA SER A 194 -14.17 1.29 17.20
C SER A 194 -15.57 0.69 17.40
N ALA A 195 -16.57 1.50 17.74
CA ALA A 195 -17.89 1.00 18.04
C ALA A 195 -18.72 0.72 16.77
N SER A 196 -18.65 1.62 15.78
CA SER A 196 -19.42 1.49 14.54
C SER A 196 -18.65 0.83 13.41
N ASN A 197 -17.34 0.61 13.59
CA ASN A 197 -16.44 0.14 12.53
C ASN A 197 -16.51 1.00 11.27
N THR A 198 -16.65 2.32 11.46
CA THR A 198 -16.74 3.29 10.38
C THR A 198 -15.42 4.01 10.20
N ILE A 199 -14.92 4.08 8.96
CA ILE A 199 -13.74 4.87 8.64
C ILE A 199 -14.06 6.36 8.74
N LEU A 200 -13.24 7.11 9.48
CA LEU A 200 -13.41 8.54 9.73
C LEU A 200 -12.44 9.39 8.93
N ALA A 201 -11.22 8.91 8.75
CA ALA A 201 -10.19 9.61 8.00
C ALA A 201 -9.17 8.63 7.40
N ARG A 202 -8.50 9.10 6.35
CA ARG A 202 -7.38 8.42 5.70
C ARG A 202 -6.30 9.43 5.36
N VAL A 203 -5.06 9.12 5.69
CA VAL A 203 -3.89 9.93 5.35
C VAL A 203 -2.88 9.07 4.60
N ILE A 204 -2.39 9.60 3.49
CA ILE A 204 -1.28 9.05 2.72
C ILE A 204 -0.22 10.14 2.70
N ASP A 205 0.97 9.88 3.24
CA ASP A 205 2.03 10.88 3.35
C ASP A 205 3.40 10.27 3.12
N GLY A 206 4.11 10.77 2.12
CA GLY A 206 5.48 10.38 1.80
C GLY A 206 6.49 11.26 2.53
N LYS A 207 7.52 10.65 3.10
CA LYS A 207 8.68 11.37 3.67
C LYS A 207 9.97 10.78 3.14
N VAL A 208 10.93 11.67 2.97
CA VAL A 208 12.34 11.37 2.72
C VAL A 208 13.11 11.94 3.89
N ASP A 209 14.06 11.17 4.43
CA ASP A 209 14.89 11.69 5.52
C ASP A 209 15.99 12.60 4.97
N PRO A 210 15.98 13.88 5.32
CA PRO A 210 16.94 14.85 4.80
C PRO A 210 18.28 14.90 5.58
N ASP A 211 18.34 14.27 6.76
CA ASP A 211 19.39 14.55 7.76
C ASP A 211 20.72 13.82 7.55
N LEU A 212 20.96 13.23 6.36
CA LEU A 212 22.14 12.40 6.18
C LEU A 212 23.14 12.89 5.12
N TYR A 213 23.23 14.18 4.90
CA TYR A 213 24.33 14.71 4.09
C TYR A 213 25.67 14.28 4.67
N GLY A 214 26.36 13.38 3.97
CA GLY A 214 27.69 12.91 4.35
C GLY A 214 27.76 11.89 5.48
N GLN A 215 26.64 11.30 5.90
CA GLN A 215 26.66 10.21 6.89
C GLN A 215 26.83 8.85 6.22
N PRO A 216 27.52 7.91 6.87
CA PRO A 216 27.60 6.54 6.37
C PRO A 216 26.22 5.89 6.36
N ALA A 217 25.79 5.36 5.21
CA ALA A 217 24.58 4.59 5.13
C ALA A 217 24.82 3.17 5.67
N ASN A 218 24.14 2.81 6.73
CA ASN A 218 24.17 1.49 7.35
C ASN A 218 22.84 1.22 8.09
N SER A 219 22.69 0.04 8.69
CA SER A 219 21.47 -0.33 9.40
C SER A 219 21.10 0.63 10.54
N VAL A 220 22.08 1.20 11.23
CA VAL A 220 21.86 2.14 12.34
C VAL A 220 21.28 3.46 11.81
N THR A 221 21.88 4.02 10.76
CA THR A 221 21.42 5.28 10.16
C THR A 221 20.06 5.11 9.47
N ASN A 222 19.82 3.99 8.78
CA ASN A 222 18.52 3.67 8.19
C ASN A 222 17.41 3.58 9.27
N ARG A 223 17.71 2.91 10.39
CA ARG A 223 16.76 2.80 11.50
C ARG A 223 16.48 4.15 12.14
N ALA A 224 17.52 4.95 12.39
CA ALA A 224 17.35 6.29 12.93
C ALA A 224 16.51 7.20 12.01
N ALA A 225 16.68 7.08 10.69
CA ALA A 225 15.87 7.78 9.70
C ALA A 225 14.39 7.34 9.77
N ALA A 226 14.13 6.04 9.81
CA ALA A 226 12.79 5.50 9.96
C ALA A 226 12.12 5.98 11.25
N ASP A 227 12.85 5.95 12.37
CA ASP A 227 12.39 6.44 13.67
C ASP A 227 11.99 7.92 13.61
N ARG A 228 12.82 8.78 13.00
CA ARG A 228 12.50 10.21 12.84
C ARG A 228 11.23 10.43 12.04
N MET A 229 11.07 9.72 10.92
CA MET A 229 9.87 9.82 10.10
C MET A 229 8.62 9.35 10.85
N MET A 230 8.70 8.21 11.55
CA MET A 230 7.58 7.67 12.36
C MET A 230 7.21 8.61 13.51
N ARG A 231 8.19 9.16 14.25
CA ARG A 231 7.95 10.14 15.32
C ARG A 231 7.28 11.39 14.77
N SER A 232 7.73 11.89 13.63
CA SER A 232 7.14 13.07 13.00
C SER A 232 5.66 12.84 12.62
N TRP A 233 5.30 11.65 12.12
CA TRP A 233 3.90 11.34 11.82
C TRP A 233 3.04 11.17 13.07
N ALA A 234 3.57 10.51 14.11
CA ALA A 234 2.85 10.32 15.36
C ALA A 234 2.62 11.65 16.10
N ASP A 235 3.64 12.52 16.13
CA ASP A 235 3.54 13.87 16.71
C ASP A 235 2.50 14.72 15.95
N GLU A 236 2.53 14.68 14.61
CA GLU A 236 1.55 15.40 13.80
C GLU A 236 0.13 14.88 14.04
N LEU A 237 -0.08 13.57 14.12
CA LEU A 237 -1.39 12.99 14.44
C LEU A 237 -1.87 13.46 15.80
N ARG A 238 -1.04 13.38 16.85
CA ARG A 238 -1.37 13.87 18.18
C ARG A 238 -1.77 15.34 18.14
N ASN A 239 -0.96 16.19 17.52
CA ASN A 239 -1.22 17.62 17.44
C ASN A 239 -2.55 17.92 16.70
N ARG A 240 -2.88 17.16 15.66
CA ARG A 240 -4.16 17.29 14.94
C ARG A 240 -5.36 16.89 15.81
N LEU A 241 -5.25 15.77 16.52
CA LEU A 241 -6.29 15.33 17.44
C LEU A 241 -6.48 16.35 18.59
N ASP A 242 -5.40 16.90 19.12
CA ASP A 242 -5.44 17.95 20.16
C ASP A 242 -6.08 19.24 19.67
N LEU A 243 -5.76 19.69 18.45
CA LEU A 243 -6.36 20.88 17.84
C LEU A 243 -7.90 20.74 17.68
N VAL A 244 -8.36 19.56 17.26
CA VAL A 244 -9.79 19.31 17.11
C VAL A 244 -10.49 19.32 18.47
N ARG A 245 -9.87 18.74 19.49
CA ARG A 245 -10.37 18.80 20.87
C ARG A 245 -10.39 20.23 21.43
N GLY A 246 -9.31 20.99 21.21
CA GLY A 246 -9.20 22.37 21.71
C GLY A 246 -10.20 23.34 21.11
N LYS A 247 -10.60 23.15 19.86
CA LYS A 247 -11.60 24.00 19.18
C LYS A 247 -13.01 23.84 19.74
N ASN A 248 -13.29 22.71 20.42
CA ASN A 248 -14.61 22.44 21.02
C ASN A 248 -14.63 22.70 22.55
N VAL A 249 -13.55 23.24 23.13
CA VAL A 249 -13.47 23.60 24.56
C VAL A 249 -13.60 25.11 24.79
N ALA A 250 -13.82 25.91 23.73
CA ALA A 250 -14.22 27.31 23.92
C ALA A 250 -15.69 27.37 24.32
N PRO A 251 -16.04 28.02 25.46
CA PRO A 251 -17.41 28.16 25.94
C PRO A 251 -18.28 28.96 24.98
#